data_7f5b78fbf9c560eebf3b639f3d283ab1
#
_entry.id   7f5b78fbf9c560eebf3b639f3d283ab1
#
_cell.length_a   1.000
_cell.length_b   1.000
_cell.length_c   1.000
_cell.angle_alpha   90.00
_cell.angle_beta   90.00
_cell.angle_gamma   90.00
#
_symmetry.space_group_name_H-M   'P 1'
#
loop_
_entity.id
_entity.type
_entity.pdbx_description
1 polymer ?
#
loop_
_entity_poly.entity_id
_entity_poly.type
_entity_poly.pdbx_seq_one_letter_code
_entity_poly.pdbx_strand_id
1 'polypeptide(L)'
;GMAKAQSVRVARTETGRALSQAGLDSAMVAKDNGINMKKRWYATKDTRTRDTHRHLDGTSVDIEDNFHSSGCVGPAPKLFVGVASAKENINCRCKLLYYIDEDELPTVMRTKEDGVIPFTTYRDWEKEKRKGSA
;
A
#
# COMPACT_ATOMS: atom_id res chain seq x y z
N GLY A 1 13.15 25.90 0.58
CA GLY A 1 14.02 25.63 -0.54
C GLY A 1 14.13 24.14 -0.86
N MET A 2 14.97 23.81 -1.84
CA MET A 2 15.14 22.41 -2.29
C MET A 2 15.66 21.51 -1.18
N ALA A 3 16.56 21.98 -0.33
CA ALA A 3 17.11 21.20 0.78
C ALA A 3 16.02 20.80 1.78
N LYS A 4 15.10 21.71 2.10
CA LYS A 4 13.97 21.42 3.00
C LYS A 4 13.02 20.40 2.40
N ALA A 5 12.66 20.56 1.12
CA ALA A 5 11.77 19.62 0.43
C ALA A 5 12.38 18.22 0.37
N GLN A 6 13.68 18.13 0.14
CA GLN A 6 14.40 16.86 0.10
C GLN A 6 14.45 16.21 1.48
N SER A 7 14.68 16.99 2.53
CA SER A 7 14.68 16.50 3.91
C SER A 7 13.30 15.96 4.32
N VAL A 8 12.24 16.65 3.94
CA VAL A 8 10.87 16.20 4.19
C VAL A 8 10.59 14.88 3.47
N ARG A 9 11.05 14.75 2.22
CA ARG A 9 10.88 13.53 1.44
C ARG A 9 11.58 12.35 2.10
N VAL A 10 12.82 12.53 2.54
CA VAL A 10 13.60 11.50 3.22
C VAL A 10 12.91 11.08 4.53
N ALA A 11 12.49 12.06 5.34
CA ALA A 11 11.80 11.79 6.60
C ALA A 11 10.52 11.00 6.39
N ARG A 12 9.72 11.38 5.40
CA ARG A 12 8.46 10.69 5.07
C ARG A 12 8.72 9.25 4.63
N THR A 13 9.71 9.03 3.77
CA THR A 13 10.06 7.70 3.28
C THR A 13 10.57 6.80 4.41
N GLU A 14 11.46 7.31 5.25
CA GLU A 14 12.02 6.54 6.36
C GLU A 14 10.98 6.23 7.44
N THR A 15 10.12 7.21 7.79
CA THR A 15 9.02 6.97 8.73
C THR A 15 8.07 5.90 8.20
N GLY A 16 7.71 5.98 6.92
CA GLY A 16 6.83 4.99 6.30
C GLY A 16 7.47 3.61 6.24
N ARG A 17 8.78 3.54 5.98
CA ARG A 17 9.53 2.28 6.00
C ARG A 17 9.49 1.64 7.38
N ALA A 18 9.73 2.43 8.43
CA ALA A 18 9.69 1.96 9.82
C ALA A 18 8.30 1.44 10.19
N LEU A 19 7.24 2.14 9.80
CA LEU A 19 5.86 1.72 10.05
C LEU A 19 5.51 0.43 9.31
N SER A 20 5.94 0.30 8.05
CA SER A 20 5.76 -0.93 7.28
C SER A 20 6.45 -2.12 7.95
N GLN A 21 7.68 -1.93 8.40
CA GLN A 21 8.43 -2.99 9.07
C GLN A 21 7.79 -3.39 10.39
N ALA A 22 7.36 -2.40 11.19
CA ALA A 22 6.70 -2.66 12.46
C ALA A 22 5.40 -3.46 12.29
N GLY A 23 4.62 -3.13 11.27
CA GLY A 23 3.40 -3.88 10.94
C GLY A 23 3.69 -5.33 10.59
N LEU A 24 4.71 -5.55 9.76
CA LEU A 24 5.13 -6.90 9.39
C LEU A 24 5.62 -7.70 10.60
N ASP A 25 6.44 -7.08 11.44
CA ASP A 25 6.98 -7.73 12.63
C ASP A 25 5.84 -8.17 13.58
N SER A 26 4.85 -7.31 13.77
CA SER A 26 3.67 -7.63 14.59
C SER A 26 2.88 -8.79 14.00
N ALA A 27 2.69 -8.81 12.69
CA ALA A 27 1.97 -9.87 12.00
C ALA A 27 2.72 -11.20 12.08
N MET A 28 4.04 -11.17 12.01
CA MET A 28 4.87 -12.37 12.15
C MET A 28 4.82 -12.93 13.57
N VAL A 29 4.77 -12.08 14.59
CA VAL A 29 4.55 -12.53 15.97
C VAL A 29 3.21 -13.24 16.10
N ALA A 30 2.15 -12.69 15.49
CA ALA A 30 0.84 -13.34 15.50
C ALA A 30 0.91 -14.72 14.83
N LYS A 31 1.61 -14.82 13.72
CA LYS A 31 1.78 -16.10 13.02
C LYS A 31 2.52 -17.12 13.87
N ASP A 32 3.58 -16.70 14.55
CA ASP A 32 4.36 -17.57 15.44
C ASP A 32 3.49 -18.09 16.61
N ASN A 33 2.42 -17.39 16.93
CA ASN A 33 1.43 -17.81 17.92
C ASN A 33 0.22 -18.55 17.33
N GLY A 34 0.34 -19.02 16.08
CA GLY A 34 -0.68 -19.83 15.43
C GLY A 34 -1.80 -19.07 14.72
N ILE A 35 -1.67 -17.76 14.59
CA ILE A 35 -2.66 -16.93 13.89
C ILE A 35 -2.21 -16.71 12.45
N ASN A 36 -2.93 -17.29 11.50
CA ASN A 36 -2.62 -17.14 10.08
C ASN A 36 -3.28 -15.88 9.54
N MET A 37 -2.46 -14.84 9.34
CA MET A 37 -2.93 -13.57 8.78
C MET A 37 -2.57 -13.45 7.31
N LYS A 38 -3.36 -12.68 6.59
CA LYS A 38 -3.07 -12.22 5.23
C LYS A 38 -2.85 -10.73 5.23
N LYS A 39 -2.19 -10.25 4.20
CA LYS A 39 -1.96 -8.81 3.99
C LYS A 39 -2.43 -8.42 2.60
N ARG A 40 -3.13 -7.29 2.52
CA ARG A 40 -3.64 -6.76 1.26
C ARG A 40 -3.05 -5.38 1.02
N TRP A 41 -2.55 -5.16 -0.21
CA TRP A 41 -2.03 -3.86 -0.62
C TRP A 41 -3.17 -2.85 -0.75
N TYR A 42 -3.01 -1.70 -0.12
CA TYR A 42 -3.97 -0.60 -0.17
C TYR A 42 -3.26 0.65 -0.70
N ALA A 43 -3.60 1.05 -1.93
CA ALA A 43 -3.05 2.25 -2.54
C ALA A 43 -3.98 3.44 -2.31
N THR A 44 -3.37 4.63 -2.15
CA THR A 44 -4.14 5.87 -2.06
C THR A 44 -4.84 6.11 -3.40
N LYS A 45 -6.15 6.42 -3.37
CA LYS A 45 -6.96 6.67 -4.56
C LYS A 45 -6.89 8.14 -4.96
N ASP A 46 -5.85 8.47 -5.72
CA ASP A 46 -5.69 9.79 -6.34
C ASP A 46 -4.84 9.67 -7.61
N THR A 47 -4.63 10.78 -8.30
CA THR A 47 -3.90 10.78 -9.56
C THR A 47 -2.39 10.64 -9.40
N ARG A 48 -1.88 10.78 -8.17
CA ARG A 48 -0.44 10.71 -7.89
C ARG A 48 0.06 9.32 -7.54
N THR A 49 -0.84 8.36 -7.35
CA THR A 49 -0.45 6.98 -7.10
C THR A 49 0.20 6.40 -8.35
N ARG A 50 1.38 5.79 -8.19
CA ARG A 50 2.13 5.21 -9.31
C ARG A 50 1.35 4.12 -9.99
N ASP A 51 1.53 4.01 -11.30
CA ASP A 51 0.85 2.99 -12.10
C ASP A 51 1.13 1.57 -11.57
N THR A 52 2.37 1.28 -11.21
CA THR A 52 2.75 -0.01 -10.63
C THR A 52 2.01 -0.29 -9.32
N HIS A 53 1.79 0.73 -8.49
CA HIS A 53 1.07 0.59 -7.22
C HIS A 53 -0.44 0.49 -7.44
N ARG A 54 -0.98 1.07 -8.51
CA ARG A 54 -2.38 0.89 -8.90
C ARG A 54 -2.67 -0.57 -9.20
N HIS A 55 -1.72 -1.25 -9.83
CA HIS A 55 -1.83 -2.69 -10.13
C HIS A 55 -1.75 -3.56 -8.88
N LEU A 56 -0.97 -3.15 -7.90
CA LEU A 56 -0.84 -3.88 -6.64
C LEU A 56 -2.08 -3.75 -5.75
N ASP A 57 -2.81 -2.65 -5.87
CA ASP A 57 -3.97 -2.38 -5.02
C ASP A 57 -4.98 -3.53 -5.09
N GLY A 58 -5.40 -3.99 -3.92
CA GLY A 58 -6.31 -5.12 -3.80
C GLY A 58 -5.65 -6.50 -3.83
N THR A 59 -4.35 -6.57 -4.08
CA THR A 59 -3.62 -7.84 -4.07
C THR A 59 -3.43 -8.31 -2.63
N SER A 60 -3.83 -9.55 -2.35
CA SER A 60 -3.66 -10.18 -1.04
C SER A 60 -2.67 -11.33 -1.14
N VAL A 61 -1.78 -11.43 -0.17
CA VAL A 61 -0.83 -12.54 -0.05
C VAL A 61 -0.73 -12.95 1.41
N ASP A 62 -0.17 -14.12 1.67
CA ASP A 62 0.11 -14.55 3.04
C ASP A 62 1.23 -13.68 3.64
N ILE A 63 1.29 -13.63 4.97
CA ILE A 63 2.25 -12.78 5.68
C ILE A 63 3.70 -13.02 5.25
N GLU A 64 4.06 -14.25 4.94
CA GLU A 64 5.42 -14.61 4.54
C GLU A 64 5.74 -14.32 3.07
N ASP A 65 4.72 -14.08 2.26
CA ASP A 65 4.91 -13.88 0.83
C ASP A 65 5.24 -12.43 0.50
N ASN A 66 5.81 -12.23 -0.68
CA ASN A 66 6.20 -10.90 -1.14
C ASN A 66 5.26 -10.40 -2.23
N PHE A 67 5.17 -9.07 -2.34
CA PHE A 67 4.60 -8.41 -3.50
C PHE A 67 5.68 -8.24 -4.57
N HIS A 68 5.27 -8.25 -5.83
CA HIS A 68 6.16 -8.08 -6.98
C HIS A 68 5.74 -6.87 -7.81
N SER A 69 6.70 -6.03 -8.16
CA SER A 69 6.42 -4.83 -8.97
C SER A 69 7.65 -4.45 -9.77
N SER A 70 7.51 -4.39 -11.09
CA SER A 70 8.57 -3.91 -12.02
C SER A 70 9.94 -4.57 -11.80
N GLY A 71 9.95 -5.87 -11.56
CA GLY A 71 11.19 -6.61 -11.31
C GLY A 71 11.71 -6.48 -9.88
N CYS A 72 11.03 -5.71 -9.03
CA CYS A 72 11.37 -5.61 -7.62
C CYS A 72 10.47 -6.52 -6.80
N VAL A 73 10.93 -6.91 -5.63
CA VAL A 73 10.21 -7.78 -4.72
C VAL A 73 10.33 -7.22 -3.30
N GLY A 74 9.24 -7.27 -2.55
CA GLY A 74 9.25 -6.81 -1.17
C GLY A 74 8.01 -7.23 -0.39
N PRO A 75 8.14 -7.27 0.94
CA PRO A 75 7.05 -7.75 1.81
C PRO A 75 5.98 -6.70 2.09
N ALA A 76 6.24 -5.43 1.81
CA ALA A 76 5.35 -4.32 2.17
C ALA A 76 5.72 -3.06 1.41
N PRO A 77 4.84 -2.02 1.40
CA PRO A 77 5.19 -0.73 0.84
C PRO A 77 6.48 -0.17 1.45
N LYS A 78 7.32 0.44 0.62
CA LYS A 78 8.62 1.04 0.96
C LYS A 78 9.72 0.03 1.31
N LEU A 79 9.46 -1.26 1.18
CA LEU A 79 10.42 -2.33 1.49
C LEU A 79 10.83 -3.16 0.27
N PHE A 80 10.63 -2.63 -0.93
CA PHE A 80 11.07 -3.32 -2.15
C PHE A 80 12.58 -3.36 -2.26
N VAL A 81 13.09 -4.47 -2.77
CA VAL A 81 14.49 -4.65 -3.13
C VAL A 81 14.59 -5.06 -4.60
N GLY A 82 15.73 -4.78 -5.22
CA GLY A 82 15.97 -5.10 -6.62
C GLY A 82 16.41 -3.87 -7.41
N VAL A 83 16.61 -4.05 -8.71
CA VAL A 83 17.00 -2.97 -9.61
C VAL A 83 15.87 -1.94 -9.67
N ALA A 84 16.21 -0.67 -9.52
CA ALA A 84 15.25 0.45 -9.52
C ALA A 84 14.24 0.41 -8.35
N SER A 85 14.55 -0.26 -7.26
CA SER A 85 13.68 -0.31 -6.07
C SER A 85 13.40 1.08 -5.48
N ALA A 86 14.28 2.05 -5.66
CA ALA A 86 14.06 3.42 -5.21
C ALA A 86 12.77 4.00 -5.79
N LYS A 87 12.46 3.72 -7.06
CA LYS A 87 11.22 4.20 -7.69
C LYS A 87 9.98 3.64 -7.02
N GLU A 88 10.06 2.42 -6.49
CA GLU A 88 8.93 1.80 -5.81
C GLU A 88 8.78 2.27 -4.36
N ASN A 89 9.87 2.65 -3.71
CA ASN A 89 9.90 2.98 -2.29
C ASN A 89 9.71 4.46 -1.95
N ILE A 90 10.34 5.35 -2.72
CA ILE A 90 10.36 6.79 -2.41
C ILE A 90 8.97 7.40 -2.60
N ASN A 91 8.52 8.18 -1.61
CA ASN A 91 7.22 8.85 -1.61
C ASN A 91 6.00 7.93 -1.79
N CYS A 92 6.16 6.66 -1.55
CA CYS A 92 5.03 5.72 -1.57
C CYS A 92 4.03 6.08 -0.45
N ARG A 93 2.75 6.15 -0.77
CA ARG A 93 1.66 6.43 0.18
C ARG A 93 0.74 5.23 0.37
N CYS A 94 1.18 4.06 -0.08
CA CYS A 94 0.44 2.83 0.10
C CYS A 94 0.63 2.28 1.51
N LYS A 95 -0.28 1.42 1.92
CA LYS A 95 -0.20 0.71 3.20
C LYS A 95 -0.71 -0.71 3.04
N LEU A 96 -0.56 -1.52 4.07
CA LEU A 96 -1.12 -2.87 4.10
C LEU A 96 -2.32 -2.91 5.04
N LEU A 97 -3.30 -3.70 4.65
CA LEU A 97 -4.41 -4.10 5.52
C LEU A 97 -4.15 -5.54 5.92
N TYR A 98 -4.05 -5.79 7.23
CA TYR A 98 -3.86 -7.13 7.76
C TYR A 98 -5.20 -7.70 8.19
N TYR A 99 -5.46 -8.97 7.87
CA TYR A 99 -6.74 -9.59 8.20
C TYR A 99 -6.60 -11.11 8.30
N ILE A 100 -7.50 -11.71 9.06
CA ILE A 100 -7.63 -13.17 9.15
C ILE A 100 -8.74 -13.60 8.18
N ASP A 101 -9.90 -12.99 8.31
CA ASP A 101 -11.05 -13.21 7.42
C ASP A 101 -11.37 -11.96 6.61
N GLU A 102 -11.84 -12.12 5.39
CA GLU A 102 -12.18 -10.99 4.52
C GLU A 102 -13.25 -10.07 5.11
N ASP A 103 -14.09 -10.59 6.00
CA ASP A 103 -15.12 -9.80 6.69
C ASP A 103 -14.52 -8.70 7.57
N GLU A 104 -13.25 -8.83 7.95
CA GLU A 104 -12.54 -7.82 8.75
C GLU A 104 -12.08 -6.63 7.92
N LEU A 105 -12.09 -6.75 6.59
CA LEU A 105 -11.70 -5.66 5.70
C LEU A 105 -12.71 -4.51 5.79
N PRO A 106 -12.25 -3.27 5.62
CA PRO A 106 -13.14 -2.12 5.66
C PRO A 106 -14.26 -2.22 4.63
N THR A 107 -15.44 -1.75 4.98
CA THR A 107 -16.58 -1.66 4.06
C THR A 107 -16.65 -0.30 3.38
N VAL A 108 -15.99 0.69 3.96
CA VAL A 108 -15.92 2.04 3.41
C VAL A 108 -14.48 2.55 3.41
N MET A 109 -14.23 3.57 2.62
CA MET A 109 -12.95 4.25 2.57
C MET A 109 -13.15 5.73 2.34
N ARG A 110 -12.13 6.52 2.59
CA ARG A 110 -12.18 7.96 2.36
C ARG A 110 -11.17 8.33 1.26
N THR A 111 -11.62 9.11 0.31
CA THR A 111 -10.74 9.73 -0.68
C THR A 111 -10.79 11.24 -0.52
N LYS A 112 -9.76 11.92 -0.97
CA LYS A 112 -9.69 13.38 -0.89
C LYS A 112 -10.79 14.04 -1.73
N GLU A 113 -11.10 13.45 -2.89
CA GLU A 113 -12.07 14.03 -3.83
C GLU A 113 -13.52 13.68 -3.50
N ASP A 114 -13.77 12.46 -3.04
CA ASP A 114 -15.12 11.91 -2.94
C ASP A 114 -15.65 11.84 -1.51
N GLY A 115 -14.80 12.07 -0.51
CA GLY A 115 -15.16 11.86 0.89
C GLY A 115 -15.25 10.36 1.18
N VAL A 116 -16.29 9.96 1.91
CA VAL A 116 -16.50 8.55 2.27
C VAL A 116 -17.25 7.84 1.14
N ILE A 117 -16.67 6.75 0.64
CA ILE A 117 -17.25 5.94 -0.41
C ILE A 117 -17.16 4.46 -0.01
N PRO A 118 -17.90 3.55 -0.67
CA PRO A 118 -17.73 2.12 -0.46
C PRO A 118 -16.29 1.69 -0.75
N PHE A 119 -15.79 0.73 0.03
CA PHE A 119 -14.44 0.21 -0.15
C PHE A 119 -14.29 -0.39 -1.54
N THR A 120 -13.26 0.02 -2.29
CA THR A 120 -13.07 -0.37 -3.69
C THR A 120 -11.59 -0.46 -4.03
N THR A 121 -11.27 -1.11 -5.13
CA THR A 121 -9.91 -1.13 -5.67
C THR A 121 -9.66 0.13 -6.49
N TYR A 122 -8.37 0.44 -6.74
CA TYR A 122 -8.00 1.59 -7.57
C TYR A 122 -8.62 1.48 -8.96
N ARG A 123 -8.59 0.30 -9.55
CA ARG A 123 -9.14 0.06 -10.88
C ARG A 123 -10.64 0.39 -10.94
N ASP A 124 -11.41 -0.08 -9.97
CA ASP A 124 -12.84 0.18 -9.92
C ASP A 124 -13.15 1.65 -9.62
N TRP A 125 -12.38 2.25 -8.73
CA TRP A 125 -12.50 3.69 -8.45
C TRP A 125 -12.25 4.53 -9.70
N GLU A 126 -11.22 4.19 -10.46
CA GLU A 126 -10.90 4.89 -11.72
C GLU A 126 -12.01 4.75 -12.75
N LYS A 127 -12.62 3.57 -12.87
CA LYS A 127 -13.75 3.33 -13.77
C LYS A 127 -14.94 4.22 -13.40
N GLU A 128 -15.26 4.33 -12.12
CA GLU A 128 -16.35 5.19 -11.66
C GLU A 128 -16.08 6.66 -11.96
N LYS A 129 -14.84 7.10 -11.81
CA LYS A 129 -14.44 8.47 -12.17
C LYS A 129 -14.64 8.75 -13.65
N ARG A 130 -14.27 7.82 -14.52
CA ARG A 130 -14.47 7.95 -15.97
C ARG A 130 -15.95 8.04 -16.34
N LYS A 131 -16.80 7.26 -15.70
CA LYS A 131 -18.25 7.32 -15.92
C LYS A 131 -18.82 8.67 -15.47
N GLY A 132 -18.36 9.21 -14.34
CA GLY A 132 -18.80 10.51 -13.85
C GLY A 132 -18.36 11.68 -14.71
N SER A 133 -17.36 11.48 -15.58
CA SER A 133 -16.83 12.51 -16.48
C SER A 133 -17.51 12.53 -17.85
N ALA A 134 -18.37 11.56 -18.13
CA ALA A 134 -19.04 11.43 -19.41
C ALA A 134 -20.26 12.35 -19.55
#